data_07a5d2ca3ceb2d64e416d7adedc59ba8
#
_entry.id   07a5d2ca3ceb2d64e416d7adedc59ba8
#
_cell.length_a   1.000
_cell.length_b   1.000
_cell.length_c   1.000
_cell.angle_alpha   90.00
_cell.angle_beta   90.00
_cell.angle_gamma   90.00
#
_symmetry.space_group_name_H-M   'P 1'
#
loop_
_entity.id
_entity.type
_entity.pdbx_description
1 polymer ?
#
loop_
_entity_poly.entity_id
_entity_poly.type
_entity_poly.pdbx_seq_one_letter_code
_entity_poly.pdbx_strand_id
1 'polypeptide(L)'
;MITINSYLHRNELKDLIRRSMYGNVRSGDGDLITRLVHYNQLFVSRYLHHFAGRLFRELHGSDLREERINLKGEIKDAIVRRPPYQNPRIGDLIRDYEEHPGRFYRETPCQAMIYFKKQEMGGDYLGSWRIKRIRRLAEKGARRIIDWIFDAIKRQAEKMADERAARLCIPREYLLTSPEEMLGEFLDAEERFVEDLQRQREIKGATDLVINDVAGVKVVLEDDEQGRIRAALDNIEHCRVMEEERHQGRYNAVNLVVRIEPPKAELIRGSLPASMYAVMANRGVAPSQADRNFADFVHSGEEDVYLEVIVSNYQEMLESEIGRCMHEDRMIAQRLRQQYRGHLAKNVEYLMRYLFLFTLSNQGELKDLPVKLWDRYLPDYFDGVIAGLFQIPPGDF
;
A
#
# COMPACT_ATOMS: atom_id res chain seq x y z
N MET A 1 -0.75 5.67 -14.55
CA MET A 1 -1.59 4.73 -13.78
C MET A 1 -0.72 4.02 -12.76
N ILE A 2 -1.28 3.29 -11.78
CA ILE A 2 -0.54 2.77 -10.62
C ILE A 2 0.47 1.70 -11.01
N THR A 3 1.71 1.86 -10.54
CA THR A 3 2.79 0.87 -10.60
C THR A 3 3.20 0.49 -9.19
N ILE A 4 3.15 -0.79 -8.85
CA ILE A 4 3.54 -1.32 -7.54
C ILE A 4 4.93 -1.92 -7.69
N ASN A 5 5.96 -1.18 -7.29
CA ASN A 5 7.34 -1.59 -7.52
C ASN A 5 7.80 -2.81 -6.70
N SER A 6 7.07 -3.15 -5.63
CA SER A 6 7.32 -4.39 -4.86
C SER A 6 6.76 -5.65 -5.51
N TYR A 7 6.03 -5.51 -6.64
CA TYR A 7 5.36 -6.61 -7.33
C TYR A 7 6.08 -6.98 -8.63
N LEU A 8 5.88 -8.22 -9.07
CA LEU A 8 6.16 -8.70 -10.42
C LEU A 8 4.94 -8.44 -11.32
N HIS A 9 5.15 -8.46 -12.64
CA HIS A 9 4.11 -8.19 -13.65
C HIS A 9 3.42 -6.85 -13.46
N ARG A 10 4.22 -5.82 -13.15
CA ARG A 10 3.76 -4.46 -12.83
C ARG A 10 2.93 -3.85 -13.95
N ASN A 11 3.36 -4.08 -15.19
CA ASN A 11 2.69 -3.54 -16.37
C ASN A 11 1.35 -4.23 -16.65
N GLU A 12 1.23 -5.53 -16.38
CA GLU A 12 -0.02 -6.26 -16.51
C GLU A 12 -1.06 -5.76 -15.49
N LEU A 13 -0.65 -5.59 -14.23
CA LEU A 13 -1.52 -5.02 -13.19
C LEU A 13 -1.94 -3.58 -13.51
N LYS A 14 -1.00 -2.75 -13.97
CA LYS A 14 -1.25 -1.38 -14.40
C LYS A 14 -2.27 -1.32 -15.54
N ASP A 15 -2.10 -2.17 -16.56
CA ASP A 15 -3.01 -2.24 -17.70
C ASP A 15 -4.40 -2.73 -17.29
N LEU A 16 -4.48 -3.77 -16.45
CA LEU A 16 -5.75 -4.29 -15.95
C LEU A 16 -6.53 -3.21 -15.17
N ILE A 17 -5.89 -2.51 -14.23
CA ILE A 17 -6.51 -1.41 -13.48
C ILE A 17 -6.98 -0.32 -14.43
N ARG A 18 -6.12 0.09 -15.40
CA ARG A 18 -6.47 1.12 -16.38
C ARG A 18 -7.71 0.72 -17.19
N ARG A 19 -7.72 -0.49 -17.78
CA ARG A 19 -8.84 -0.98 -18.56
C ARG A 19 -10.14 -1.05 -17.74
N SER A 20 -10.03 -1.53 -16.52
CA SER A 20 -11.17 -1.60 -15.60
C SER A 20 -11.77 -0.22 -15.30
N MET A 21 -10.95 0.81 -15.14
CA MET A 21 -11.43 2.17 -14.93
C MET A 21 -12.23 2.71 -16.14
N TYR A 22 -11.91 2.24 -17.36
CA TYR A 22 -12.66 2.56 -18.57
C TYR A 22 -13.80 1.57 -18.88
N GLY A 23 -14.11 0.67 -17.96
CA GLY A 23 -15.17 -0.35 -18.15
C GLY A 23 -14.81 -1.46 -19.15
N ASN A 24 -13.56 -1.55 -19.58
CA ASN A 24 -13.07 -2.49 -20.60
C ASN A 24 -12.54 -3.79 -19.95
N VAL A 25 -13.42 -4.56 -19.34
CA VAL A 25 -13.10 -5.87 -18.76
C VAL A 25 -12.99 -6.91 -19.85
N ARG A 26 -12.02 -7.82 -19.75
CA ARG A 26 -11.79 -8.93 -20.69
C ARG A 26 -12.06 -10.27 -20.02
N SER A 27 -12.44 -11.25 -20.82
CA SER A 27 -12.47 -12.64 -20.37
C SER A 27 -11.09 -13.03 -19.81
N GLY A 28 -11.06 -13.64 -18.63
CA GLY A 28 -9.84 -14.02 -17.91
C GLY A 28 -9.25 -12.93 -16.99
N ASP A 29 -9.78 -11.70 -16.98
CA ASP A 29 -9.30 -10.66 -16.07
C ASP A 29 -9.49 -11.04 -14.58
N GLY A 30 -10.51 -11.82 -14.26
CA GLY A 30 -10.72 -12.34 -12.91
C GLY A 30 -9.59 -13.27 -12.45
N ASP A 31 -9.14 -14.17 -13.32
CA ASP A 31 -8.00 -15.05 -13.03
C ASP A 31 -6.69 -14.28 -13.02
N LEU A 32 -6.53 -13.35 -13.95
CA LEU A 32 -5.34 -12.51 -14.02
C LEU A 32 -5.15 -11.70 -12.74
N ILE A 33 -6.17 -10.93 -12.28
CA ILE A 33 -6.06 -10.14 -11.05
C ILE A 33 -5.83 -11.04 -9.82
N THR A 34 -6.46 -12.22 -9.78
CA THR A 34 -6.27 -13.17 -8.69
C THR A 34 -4.81 -13.63 -8.62
N ARG A 35 -4.22 -14.06 -9.74
CA ARG A 35 -2.80 -14.43 -9.81
C ARG A 35 -1.89 -13.26 -9.47
N LEU A 36 -2.11 -12.10 -10.07
CA LEU A 36 -1.31 -10.88 -9.82
C LEU A 36 -1.31 -10.49 -8.34
N VAL A 37 -2.42 -10.61 -7.65
CA VAL A 37 -2.49 -10.25 -6.22
C VAL A 37 -1.91 -11.35 -5.34
N HIS A 38 -2.36 -12.59 -5.46
CA HIS A 38 -1.99 -13.65 -4.54
C HIS A 38 -0.56 -14.14 -4.73
N TYR A 39 -0.11 -14.34 -5.98
CA TYR A 39 1.29 -14.74 -6.22
C TYR A 39 2.27 -13.65 -5.81
N ASN A 40 1.94 -12.38 -6.05
CA ASN A 40 2.77 -11.29 -5.55
C ASN A 40 2.79 -11.21 -4.02
N GLN A 41 1.67 -11.42 -3.33
CA GLN A 41 1.66 -11.44 -1.85
C GLN A 41 2.60 -12.55 -1.30
N LEU A 42 2.58 -13.73 -1.90
CA LEU A 42 3.48 -14.81 -1.53
C LEU A 42 4.94 -14.49 -1.87
N PHE A 43 5.19 -14.02 -3.08
CA PHE A 43 6.52 -13.63 -3.54
C PHE A 43 7.13 -12.56 -2.64
N VAL A 44 6.37 -11.49 -2.34
CA VAL A 44 6.76 -10.42 -1.42
C VAL A 44 7.09 -10.98 -0.04
N SER A 45 6.28 -11.90 0.50
CA SER A 45 6.53 -12.52 1.80
C SER A 45 7.86 -13.29 1.82
N ARG A 46 8.13 -14.05 0.75
CA ARG A 46 9.34 -14.86 0.64
C ARG A 46 10.59 -14.00 0.49
N TYR A 47 10.58 -13.03 -0.41
CA TYR A 47 11.77 -12.19 -0.61
C TYR A 47 12.03 -11.26 0.58
N LEU A 48 10.98 -10.73 1.23
CA LEU A 48 11.15 -9.93 2.44
C LEU A 48 11.78 -10.73 3.58
N HIS A 49 11.31 -11.95 3.78
CA HIS A 49 11.91 -12.84 4.79
C HIS A 49 13.39 -13.11 4.49
N HIS A 50 13.72 -13.41 3.23
CA HIS A 50 15.09 -13.62 2.80
C HIS A 50 15.96 -12.37 2.98
N PHE A 51 15.49 -11.22 2.48
CA PHE A 51 16.21 -9.95 2.56
C PHE A 51 16.39 -9.47 4.00
N ALA A 52 15.31 -9.44 4.79
CA ALA A 52 15.38 -9.00 6.18
C ALA A 52 16.27 -9.90 7.03
N GLY A 53 16.19 -11.23 6.83
CA GLY A 53 17.09 -12.18 7.51
C GLY A 53 18.56 -11.91 7.19
N ARG A 54 18.91 -11.52 5.96
CA ARG A 54 20.29 -11.10 5.60
C ARG A 54 20.64 -9.78 6.29
N LEU A 55 19.78 -8.77 6.17
CA LEU A 55 20.01 -7.44 6.74
C LEU A 55 20.22 -7.48 8.26
N PHE A 56 19.37 -8.21 9.00
CA PHE A 56 19.51 -8.32 10.45
C PHE A 56 20.78 -9.12 10.84
N ARG A 57 21.20 -10.12 10.06
CA ARG A 57 22.49 -10.79 10.28
C ARG A 57 23.69 -9.88 10.04
N GLU A 58 23.67 -9.05 9.02
CA GLU A 58 24.73 -8.06 8.76
C GLU A 58 24.84 -7.02 9.91
N LEU A 59 23.71 -6.60 10.46
CA LEU A 59 23.67 -5.61 11.53
C LEU A 59 24.00 -6.16 12.92
N HIS A 60 23.54 -7.39 13.23
CA HIS A 60 23.52 -7.91 14.60
C HIS A 60 24.18 -9.29 14.78
N GLY A 61 24.70 -9.87 13.69
CA GLY A 61 25.31 -11.21 13.71
C GLY A 61 24.28 -12.35 13.56
N SER A 62 24.74 -13.60 13.76
CA SER A 62 23.93 -14.79 13.48
C SER A 62 22.93 -15.18 14.58
N ASP A 63 23.12 -14.66 15.80
CA ASP A 63 22.28 -15.03 16.95
C ASP A 63 20.95 -14.30 16.98
N LEU A 64 20.09 -14.65 16.02
CA LEU A 64 18.77 -14.06 15.86
C LEU A 64 17.67 -15.07 16.19
N ARG A 65 16.58 -14.57 16.78
CA ARG A 65 15.30 -15.27 16.90
C ARG A 65 14.27 -14.56 16.06
N GLU A 66 13.53 -15.32 15.28
CA GLU A 66 12.45 -14.83 14.42
C GLU A 66 11.10 -15.26 14.99
N GLU A 67 10.10 -14.39 14.94
CA GLU A 67 8.75 -14.68 15.40
C GLU A 67 7.72 -14.14 14.40
N ARG A 68 6.85 -15.03 13.90
CA ARG A 68 5.80 -14.66 12.96
C ARG A 68 4.63 -14.05 13.70
N ILE A 69 4.11 -12.94 13.15
CA ILE A 69 3.09 -12.13 13.77
C ILE A 69 1.88 -11.97 12.83
N ASN A 70 0.69 -12.06 13.40
CA ASN A 70 -0.57 -11.94 12.68
C ASN A 70 -1.43 -10.75 13.13
N LEU A 71 -1.19 -10.20 14.31
CA LEU A 71 -1.90 -9.04 14.87
C LEU A 71 -0.92 -7.91 15.23
N LYS A 72 -1.37 -6.67 15.07
CA LYS A 72 -0.54 -5.52 15.46
C LYS A 72 -0.26 -5.45 16.96
N GLY A 73 -1.18 -5.95 17.78
CA GLY A 73 -0.97 -6.07 19.24
C GLY A 73 0.28 -6.85 19.58
N GLU A 74 0.54 -7.96 18.89
CA GLU A 74 1.70 -8.81 19.13
C GLU A 74 3.03 -8.06 18.89
N ILE A 75 3.07 -7.19 17.85
CA ILE A 75 4.25 -6.34 17.59
C ILE A 75 4.44 -5.33 18.72
N LYS A 76 3.35 -4.67 19.15
CA LYS A 76 3.39 -3.66 20.21
C LYS A 76 3.82 -4.31 21.53
N ASP A 77 3.28 -5.47 21.87
CA ASP A 77 3.70 -6.26 23.03
C ASP A 77 5.18 -6.64 22.97
N ALA A 78 5.67 -7.02 21.79
CA ALA A 78 7.06 -7.36 21.61
C ALA A 78 8.01 -6.18 21.86
N ILE A 79 7.63 -4.99 21.39
CA ILE A 79 8.42 -3.76 21.54
C ILE A 79 8.45 -3.32 23.02
N VAL A 80 7.31 -3.36 23.74
CA VAL A 80 7.22 -2.88 25.13
C VAL A 80 7.80 -3.86 26.15
N ARG A 81 7.86 -5.16 25.82
CA ARG A 81 8.27 -6.21 26.76
C ARG A 81 9.64 -6.00 27.36
N ARG A 82 10.61 -5.50 26.59
CA ARG A 82 12.01 -5.29 27.02
C ARG A 82 12.60 -4.06 26.32
N PRO A 83 12.42 -2.88 26.93
CA PRO A 83 13.11 -1.69 26.48
C PRO A 83 14.62 -1.83 26.69
N PRO A 84 15.45 -1.52 25.67
CA PRO A 84 16.93 -1.59 25.78
C PRO A 84 17.47 -0.56 26.78
N TYR A 85 16.75 0.51 27.00
CA TYR A 85 17.01 1.53 28.02
C TYR A 85 15.70 2.15 28.52
N GLN A 86 15.79 2.87 29.63
CA GLN A 86 14.65 3.54 30.27
C GLN A 86 14.89 5.05 30.35
N ASN A 87 13.85 5.80 30.08
CA ASN A 87 13.75 7.22 30.39
C ASN A 87 12.27 7.56 30.75
N PRO A 88 11.99 8.76 31.31
CA PRO A 88 10.61 9.11 31.70
C PRO A 88 9.60 8.96 30.56
N ARG A 89 9.97 9.35 29.34
CA ARG A 89 9.08 9.27 28.18
C ARG A 89 8.73 7.82 27.77
N ILE A 90 9.72 6.95 27.74
CA ILE A 90 9.52 5.51 27.47
C ILE A 90 8.62 4.90 28.55
N GLY A 91 8.87 5.21 29.84
CA GLY A 91 8.08 4.73 30.94
C GLY A 91 6.62 5.17 30.85
N ASP A 92 6.35 6.42 30.49
CA ASP A 92 4.99 6.95 30.31
C ASP A 92 4.25 6.28 29.16
N LEU A 93 4.92 6.06 28.02
CA LEU A 93 4.33 5.38 26.86
C LEU A 93 3.96 3.93 27.16
N ILE A 94 4.85 3.20 27.81
CA ILE A 94 4.63 1.80 28.17
C ILE A 94 3.47 1.71 29.16
N ARG A 95 3.45 2.56 30.19
CA ARG A 95 2.37 2.61 31.17
C ARG A 95 1.01 2.90 30.53
N ASP A 96 0.91 3.93 29.66
CA ASP A 96 -0.36 4.23 28.97
C ASP A 96 -0.82 3.04 28.09
N TYR A 97 0.12 2.36 27.43
CA TYR A 97 -0.18 1.18 26.65
C TYR A 97 -0.70 0.01 27.50
N GLU A 98 -0.10 -0.25 28.66
CA GLU A 98 -0.48 -1.34 29.57
C GLU A 98 -1.80 -1.04 30.27
N GLU A 99 -2.05 0.20 30.69
CA GLU A 99 -3.28 0.64 31.35
C GLU A 99 -4.47 0.73 30.39
N HIS A 100 -4.24 1.07 29.11
CA HIS A 100 -5.30 1.36 28.15
C HIS A 100 -5.14 0.61 26.80
N PRO A 101 -4.96 -0.71 26.78
CA PRO A 101 -4.59 -1.46 25.57
C PRO A 101 -5.62 -1.33 24.43
N GLY A 102 -6.90 -1.05 24.76
CA GLY A 102 -7.96 -0.87 23.77
C GLY A 102 -7.79 0.35 22.84
N ARG A 103 -6.95 1.32 23.22
CA ARG A 103 -6.67 2.52 22.40
C ARG A 103 -5.71 2.26 21.23
N PHE A 104 -5.05 1.11 21.19
CA PHE A 104 -3.87 0.88 20.35
C PHE A 104 -4.12 -0.04 19.15
N TYR A 105 -5.36 -0.21 18.69
CA TYR A 105 -5.72 -0.98 17.48
C TYR A 105 -5.11 -2.39 17.43
N ARG A 106 -5.01 -3.04 18.58
CA ARG A 106 -4.32 -4.33 18.80
C ARG A 106 -4.85 -5.45 17.90
N GLU A 107 -6.18 -5.52 17.72
CA GLU A 107 -6.89 -6.54 16.94
C GLU A 107 -6.74 -6.37 15.42
N THR A 108 -5.96 -5.39 14.98
CA THR A 108 -5.76 -5.16 13.55
C THR A 108 -4.89 -6.27 12.96
N PRO A 109 -5.40 -7.08 12.00
CA PRO A 109 -4.60 -8.11 11.36
C PRO A 109 -3.41 -7.51 10.62
N CYS A 110 -2.26 -8.18 10.66
CA CYS A 110 -1.07 -7.84 9.88
C CYS A 110 -0.34 -9.12 9.46
N GLN A 111 0.54 -8.99 8.50
CA GLN A 111 1.49 -10.04 8.14
C GLN A 111 2.89 -9.48 8.36
N ALA A 112 3.57 -10.02 9.36
CA ALA A 112 4.86 -9.52 9.80
C ALA A 112 5.74 -10.63 10.36
N MET A 113 7.04 -10.35 10.46
CA MET A 113 8.04 -11.11 11.20
C MET A 113 8.79 -10.15 12.10
N ILE A 114 9.03 -10.53 13.34
CA ILE A 114 9.84 -9.78 14.29
C ILE A 114 11.19 -10.46 14.44
N TYR A 115 12.24 -9.67 14.63
CA TYR A 115 13.60 -10.10 14.90
C TYR A 115 14.01 -9.64 16.29
N PHE A 116 14.57 -10.59 17.03
CA PHE A 116 15.13 -10.37 18.36
C PHE A 116 16.58 -10.84 18.41
N LYS A 117 17.39 -10.19 19.23
CA LYS A 117 18.71 -10.73 19.62
C LYS A 117 18.49 -11.95 20.52
N LYS A 118 19.08 -13.08 20.19
CA LYS A 118 18.95 -14.31 20.99
C LYS A 118 19.67 -14.12 22.32
N GLN A 119 18.97 -14.30 23.43
CA GLN A 119 19.48 -14.26 24.80
C GLN A 119 18.79 -15.36 25.62
N GLU A 120 19.41 -15.84 26.70
CA GLU A 120 18.90 -16.95 27.54
C GLU A 120 17.50 -16.69 28.10
N MET A 121 17.15 -15.45 28.41
CA MET A 121 15.87 -15.02 28.98
C MET A 121 15.02 -14.13 28.06
N GLY A 122 15.02 -14.38 26.75
CA GLY A 122 14.37 -13.53 25.73
C GLY A 122 15.38 -12.55 25.14
N GLY A 123 15.05 -11.83 24.07
CA GLY A 123 16.01 -10.93 23.40
C GLY A 123 15.44 -9.53 23.20
N ASP A 124 16.33 -8.57 22.95
CA ASP A 124 15.96 -7.22 22.61
C ASP A 124 15.30 -7.18 21.23
N TYR A 125 14.28 -6.35 21.06
CA TYR A 125 13.63 -6.13 19.78
C TYR A 125 14.57 -5.37 18.84
N LEU A 126 14.89 -5.97 17.69
CA LEU A 126 15.78 -5.39 16.68
C LEU A 126 15.04 -4.75 15.51
N GLY A 127 13.84 -5.23 15.25
CA GLY A 127 13.04 -4.74 14.15
C GLY A 127 12.02 -5.75 13.62
N SER A 128 11.42 -5.42 12.49
CA SER A 128 10.41 -6.28 11.85
C SER A 128 10.32 -6.01 10.35
N TRP A 129 9.85 -6.99 9.59
CA TRP A 129 9.30 -6.69 8.28
C TRP A 129 7.78 -6.82 8.28
N ARG A 130 7.13 -6.08 7.39
CA ARG A 130 5.66 -6.04 7.24
C ARG A 130 5.25 -5.94 5.78
N ILE A 131 4.11 -6.54 5.44
CA ILE A 131 3.48 -6.44 4.12
C ILE A 131 2.14 -5.72 4.27
N LYS A 132 1.85 -4.78 3.36
CA LYS A 132 0.53 -4.16 3.31
C LYS A 132 -0.52 -5.18 2.87
N ARG A 133 -1.61 -5.24 3.62
CA ARG A 133 -2.77 -6.08 3.28
C ARG A 133 -3.41 -5.63 1.98
N ILE A 134 -4.03 -6.55 1.25
CA ILE A 134 -4.74 -6.31 -0.02
C ILE A 134 -5.69 -5.11 0.08
N ARG A 135 -6.50 -5.03 1.15
CA ARG A 135 -7.40 -3.88 1.38
C ARG A 135 -6.65 -2.54 1.46
N ARG A 136 -5.51 -2.50 2.14
CA ARG A 136 -4.70 -1.27 2.25
C ARG A 136 -4.03 -0.90 0.93
N LEU A 137 -3.69 -1.89 0.14
CA LEU A 137 -3.14 -1.68 -1.19
C LEU A 137 -4.19 -1.06 -2.12
N ALA A 138 -5.42 -1.59 -2.13
CA ALA A 138 -6.53 -1.03 -2.87
C ALA A 138 -6.81 0.43 -2.46
N GLU A 139 -6.87 0.71 -1.15
CA GLU A 139 -7.08 2.06 -0.61
C GLU A 139 -5.97 3.03 -1.02
N LYS A 140 -4.70 2.60 -0.92
CA LYS A 140 -3.56 3.45 -1.32
C LYS A 140 -3.56 3.71 -2.82
N GLY A 141 -3.85 2.69 -3.59
CA GLY A 141 -4.00 2.80 -5.04
C GLY A 141 -5.10 3.77 -5.43
N ALA A 142 -6.29 3.61 -4.86
CA ALA A 142 -7.41 4.52 -5.09
C ALA A 142 -7.02 5.97 -4.78
N ARG A 143 -6.41 6.21 -3.62
CA ARG A 143 -5.99 7.55 -3.21
C ARG A 143 -5.03 8.20 -4.20
N ARG A 144 -4.01 7.47 -4.68
CA ARG A 144 -3.08 8.00 -5.69
C ARG A 144 -3.79 8.39 -6.99
N ILE A 145 -4.79 7.60 -7.42
CA ILE A 145 -5.60 7.92 -8.59
C ILE A 145 -6.46 9.16 -8.34
N ILE A 146 -7.09 9.26 -7.17
CA ILE A 146 -7.93 10.38 -6.79
C ILE A 146 -7.13 11.68 -6.72
N ASP A 147 -5.97 11.67 -6.10
CA ASP A 147 -5.06 12.82 -6.02
C ASP A 147 -4.66 13.27 -7.45
N TRP A 148 -4.33 12.30 -8.33
CA TRP A 148 -4.02 12.60 -9.72
C TRP A 148 -5.22 13.17 -10.51
N ILE A 149 -6.45 12.66 -10.33
CA ILE A 149 -7.67 13.19 -10.93
C ILE A 149 -7.88 14.63 -10.46
N PHE A 150 -7.76 14.87 -9.16
CA PHE A 150 -7.93 16.21 -8.59
C PHE A 150 -6.92 17.20 -9.18
N ASP A 151 -5.65 16.82 -9.29
CA ASP A 151 -4.63 17.65 -9.91
C ASP A 151 -4.90 17.90 -11.40
N ALA A 152 -5.47 16.93 -12.12
CA ALA A 152 -5.85 17.09 -13.52
C ALA A 152 -7.02 18.08 -13.68
N ILE A 153 -8.05 17.95 -12.86
CA ILE A 153 -9.20 18.89 -12.84
C ILE A 153 -8.71 20.29 -12.46
N LYS A 154 -7.85 20.41 -11.44
CA LYS A 154 -7.29 21.69 -11.02
C LYS A 154 -6.52 22.39 -12.14
N ARG A 155 -5.64 21.66 -12.84
CA ARG A 155 -4.91 22.21 -14.00
C ARG A 155 -5.86 22.66 -15.11
N GLN A 156 -6.97 21.93 -15.35
CA GLN A 156 -7.97 22.34 -16.34
C GLN A 156 -8.70 23.61 -15.91
N ALA A 157 -9.08 23.72 -14.63
CA ALA A 157 -9.69 24.93 -14.09
C ALA A 157 -8.75 26.16 -14.17
N GLU A 158 -7.46 25.93 -13.84
CA GLU A 158 -6.43 26.98 -13.98
C GLU A 158 -6.30 27.48 -15.41
N LYS A 159 -6.34 26.56 -16.40
CA LYS A 159 -6.32 26.93 -17.82
C LYS A 159 -7.57 27.73 -18.22
N MET A 160 -8.74 27.39 -17.70
CA MET A 160 -9.96 28.15 -17.95
C MET A 160 -9.89 29.56 -17.37
N ALA A 161 -9.30 29.73 -16.19
CA ALA A 161 -9.03 31.04 -15.60
C ALA A 161 -8.05 31.87 -16.45
N ASP A 162 -6.99 31.24 -16.99
CA ASP A 162 -6.06 31.92 -17.93
C ASP A 162 -6.77 32.38 -19.20
N GLU A 163 -7.62 31.53 -19.78
CA GLU A 163 -8.42 31.87 -20.95
C GLU A 163 -9.40 33.03 -20.66
N ARG A 164 -9.95 33.09 -19.44
CA ARG A 164 -10.82 34.21 -19.00
C ARG A 164 -10.02 35.50 -18.85
N ALA A 165 -8.86 35.46 -18.19
CA ALA A 165 -7.99 36.62 -18.07
C ALA A 165 -7.55 37.18 -19.41
N ALA A 166 -7.20 36.29 -20.37
CA ALA A 166 -6.84 36.68 -21.73
C ALA A 166 -8.02 37.36 -22.46
N ARG A 167 -9.25 36.83 -22.32
CA ARG A 167 -10.45 37.46 -22.90
C ARG A 167 -10.76 38.87 -22.35
N LEU A 168 -10.43 39.08 -21.06
CA LEU A 168 -10.57 40.35 -20.38
C LEU A 168 -9.37 41.29 -20.64
N CYS A 169 -8.36 40.84 -21.36
CA CYS A 169 -7.10 41.57 -21.59
C CYS A 169 -6.42 42.05 -20.32
N ILE A 170 -6.46 41.26 -19.24
CA ILE A 170 -5.81 41.55 -17.97
C ILE A 170 -4.82 40.40 -17.61
N PRO A 171 -3.72 40.70 -16.92
CA PRO A 171 -2.87 39.66 -16.33
C PRO A 171 -3.66 38.81 -15.33
N ARG A 172 -3.37 37.51 -15.26
CA ARG A 172 -4.05 36.57 -14.36
C ARG A 172 -4.05 36.99 -12.88
N GLU A 173 -2.98 37.60 -12.43
CA GLU A 173 -2.81 38.08 -11.06
C GLU A 173 -3.82 39.21 -10.68
N TYR A 174 -4.42 39.85 -11.67
CA TYR A 174 -5.48 40.86 -11.47
C TYR A 174 -6.88 40.30 -11.68
N LEU A 175 -7.00 38.98 -11.98
CA LEU A 175 -8.29 38.36 -12.13
C LEU A 175 -8.91 38.13 -10.74
N LEU A 176 -9.82 39.03 -10.36
CA LEU A 176 -10.64 38.85 -9.17
C LEU A 176 -11.69 37.76 -9.45
N THR A 177 -11.63 36.67 -8.69
CA THR A 177 -12.56 35.55 -8.82
C THR A 177 -13.26 35.35 -7.49
N SER A 178 -14.58 35.38 -7.46
CA SER A 178 -15.33 35.05 -6.25
C SER A 178 -15.22 33.55 -5.94
N PRO A 179 -15.44 33.13 -4.69
CA PRO A 179 -15.48 31.69 -4.34
C PRO A 179 -16.52 30.92 -5.19
N GLU A 180 -17.64 31.52 -5.54
CA GLU A 180 -18.68 30.90 -6.36
C GLU A 180 -18.19 30.69 -7.79
N GLU A 181 -17.49 31.66 -8.37
CA GLU A 181 -16.91 31.55 -9.72
C GLU A 181 -15.80 30.50 -9.74
N MET A 182 -14.93 30.43 -8.70
CA MET A 182 -13.91 29.40 -8.59
C MET A 182 -14.53 28.01 -8.50
N LEU A 183 -15.63 27.86 -7.75
CA LEU A 183 -16.36 26.61 -7.67
C LEU A 183 -16.97 26.25 -9.02
N GLY A 184 -17.59 27.21 -9.72
CA GLY A 184 -18.14 27.02 -11.05
C GLY A 184 -17.08 26.55 -12.05
N GLU A 185 -15.94 27.21 -12.13
CA GLU A 185 -14.81 26.80 -12.99
C GLU A 185 -14.29 25.41 -12.66
N PHE A 186 -14.24 25.04 -11.38
CA PHE A 186 -13.84 23.70 -10.96
C PHE A 186 -14.86 22.64 -11.41
N LEU A 187 -16.15 22.89 -11.28
CA LEU A 187 -17.21 21.97 -11.72
C LEU A 187 -17.22 21.81 -13.24
N ASP A 188 -17.07 22.90 -14.00
CA ASP A 188 -16.95 22.88 -15.46
C ASP A 188 -15.68 22.09 -15.90
N ALA A 189 -14.58 22.24 -15.18
CA ALA A 189 -13.36 21.48 -15.42
C ALA A 189 -13.53 19.99 -15.11
N GLU A 190 -14.26 19.63 -14.04
CA GLU A 190 -14.63 18.25 -13.72
C GLU A 190 -15.48 17.64 -14.83
N GLU A 191 -16.47 18.37 -15.34
CA GLU A 191 -17.35 17.89 -16.41
C GLU A 191 -16.58 17.61 -17.70
N ARG A 192 -15.70 18.53 -18.11
CA ARG A 192 -14.79 18.32 -19.26
C ARG A 192 -13.88 17.13 -19.06
N PHE A 193 -13.36 16.94 -17.86
CA PHE A 193 -12.55 15.77 -17.52
C PHE A 193 -13.35 14.47 -17.64
N VAL A 194 -14.60 14.46 -17.18
CA VAL A 194 -15.54 13.33 -17.33
C VAL A 194 -15.80 13.03 -18.80
N GLU A 195 -16.05 14.05 -19.64
CA GLU A 195 -16.22 13.86 -21.08
C GLU A 195 -14.98 13.24 -21.76
N ASP A 196 -13.79 13.68 -21.38
CA ASP A 196 -12.54 13.11 -21.90
C ASP A 196 -12.37 11.65 -21.49
N LEU A 197 -12.73 11.27 -20.26
CA LEU A 197 -12.78 9.88 -19.80
C LEU A 197 -13.78 9.05 -20.60
N GLN A 198 -15.00 9.53 -20.81
CA GLN A 198 -16.03 8.84 -21.59
C GLN A 198 -15.60 8.60 -23.04
N ARG A 199 -14.92 9.57 -23.64
CA ARG A 199 -14.37 9.46 -25.00
C ARG A 199 -13.07 8.67 -25.07
N GLN A 200 -12.65 8.05 -23.94
CA GLN A 200 -11.39 7.29 -23.81
C GLN A 200 -10.15 8.06 -24.29
N ARG A 201 -10.19 9.40 -24.21
CA ARG A 201 -9.05 10.21 -24.56
C ARG A 201 -7.92 9.98 -23.54
N GLU A 202 -6.72 9.80 -24.04
CA GLU A 202 -5.55 9.74 -23.17
C GLU A 202 -5.43 11.06 -22.39
N ILE A 203 -5.53 10.96 -21.08
CA ILE A 203 -5.34 12.12 -20.22
C ILE A 203 -3.83 12.41 -20.18
N LYS A 204 -3.45 13.50 -20.86
CA LYS A 204 -2.05 13.95 -20.92
C LYS A 204 -1.52 14.22 -19.51
N GLY A 205 -0.31 13.71 -19.21
CA GLY A 205 0.36 13.93 -17.94
C GLY A 205 0.02 12.89 -16.86
N ALA A 206 -0.55 11.73 -17.23
CA ALA A 206 -0.58 10.57 -16.37
C ALA A 206 0.84 10.07 -16.14
N THR A 207 1.54 10.68 -15.17
CA THR A 207 2.79 10.14 -14.64
C THR A 207 2.51 8.79 -13.99
N ASP A 208 3.48 7.89 -14.00
CA ASP A 208 3.34 6.63 -13.29
C ASP A 208 3.21 6.90 -11.78
N LEU A 209 2.04 6.53 -11.23
CA LEU A 209 1.76 6.66 -9.82
C LEU A 209 2.42 5.47 -9.10
N VAL A 210 3.63 5.70 -8.61
CA VAL A 210 4.47 4.64 -8.04
C VAL A 210 4.13 4.39 -6.57
N ILE A 211 4.09 3.11 -6.18
CA ILE A 211 3.96 2.65 -4.79
C ILE A 211 5.17 1.75 -4.47
N ASN A 212 6.08 2.25 -3.61
CA ASN A 212 7.30 1.55 -3.20
C ASN A 212 7.17 0.86 -1.83
N ASP A 213 6.19 1.24 -1.01
CA ASP A 213 6.06 0.89 0.40
C ASP A 213 5.06 -0.25 0.69
N VAL A 214 4.84 -1.17 -0.26
CA VAL A 214 4.03 -2.38 -0.01
C VAL A 214 4.75 -3.34 0.90
N ALA A 215 6.04 -3.49 0.67
CA ALA A 215 7.00 -4.27 1.46
C ALA A 215 7.86 -3.31 2.28
N GLY A 216 7.97 -3.51 3.58
CA GLY A 216 8.76 -2.64 4.45
C GLY A 216 9.49 -3.39 5.55
N VAL A 217 10.71 -2.97 5.82
CA VAL A 217 11.53 -3.41 6.96
C VAL A 217 11.72 -2.24 7.89
N LYS A 218 11.43 -2.42 9.18
CA LYS A 218 11.77 -1.46 10.24
C LYS A 218 12.96 -2.00 11.04
N VAL A 219 13.97 -1.18 11.20
CA VAL A 219 15.21 -1.51 11.92
C VAL A 219 15.37 -0.55 13.08
N VAL A 220 15.67 -1.08 14.25
CA VAL A 220 16.02 -0.28 15.44
C VAL A 220 17.53 -0.19 15.53
N LEU A 221 18.05 1.03 15.39
CA LEU A 221 19.45 1.38 15.60
C LEU A 221 19.50 2.71 16.36
N GLU A 222 20.33 2.80 17.37
CA GLU A 222 20.53 4.05 18.09
C GLU A 222 21.22 5.08 17.19
N ASP A 223 21.10 6.37 17.54
CA ASP A 223 21.45 7.48 16.64
C ASP A 223 22.91 7.46 16.18
N ASP A 224 23.83 7.00 17.02
CA ASP A 224 25.25 6.82 16.70
C ASP A 224 25.54 5.59 15.81
N GLU A 225 24.60 4.64 15.75
CA GLU A 225 24.70 3.42 14.96
C GLU A 225 24.00 3.51 13.60
N GLN A 226 23.17 4.52 13.37
CA GLN A 226 22.35 4.62 12.14
C GLN A 226 23.17 4.59 10.85
N GLY A 227 24.43 5.07 10.90
CA GLY A 227 25.36 4.97 9.76
C GLY A 227 25.68 3.55 9.34
N ARG A 228 25.54 2.55 10.21
CA ARG A 228 25.82 1.12 9.93
C ARG A 228 24.83 0.53 8.93
N ILE A 229 23.60 1.08 8.83
CA ILE A 229 22.60 0.58 7.89
C ILE A 229 23.09 0.64 6.45
N ARG A 230 23.79 1.71 6.07
CA ARG A 230 24.30 1.87 4.70
C ARG A 230 25.31 0.80 4.36
N ALA A 231 26.29 0.61 5.24
CA ALA A 231 27.31 -0.43 5.06
C ALA A 231 26.67 -1.84 5.02
N ALA A 232 25.68 -2.12 5.87
CA ALA A 232 24.97 -3.40 5.85
C ALA A 232 24.19 -3.62 4.55
N LEU A 233 23.56 -2.58 3.98
CA LEU A 233 22.87 -2.69 2.70
C LEU A 233 23.85 -2.84 1.53
N ASP A 234 24.98 -2.15 1.55
CA ASP A 234 26.02 -2.25 0.52
C ASP A 234 26.71 -3.65 0.53
N ASN A 235 26.74 -4.35 1.67
CA ASN A 235 27.23 -5.73 1.80
C ASN A 235 26.23 -6.78 1.28
N ILE A 236 24.96 -6.42 1.08
CA ILE A 236 23.96 -7.32 0.50
C ILE A 236 24.10 -7.29 -1.02
N GLU A 237 24.49 -8.43 -1.59
CA GLU A 237 24.63 -8.60 -3.03
C GLU A 237 23.31 -8.23 -3.77
N HIS A 238 23.43 -7.53 -4.90
CA HIS A 238 22.31 -7.07 -5.71
C HIS A 238 21.33 -6.13 -4.97
N CYS A 239 21.81 -5.43 -3.96
CA CYS A 239 21.06 -4.44 -3.20
C CYS A 239 21.60 -3.04 -3.50
N ARG A 240 20.69 -2.07 -3.75
CA ARG A 240 21.04 -0.66 -4.00
C ARG A 240 20.05 0.27 -3.35
N VAL A 241 20.54 1.24 -2.60
CA VAL A 241 19.71 2.34 -2.08
C VAL A 241 19.46 3.34 -3.21
N MET A 242 18.19 3.58 -3.49
CA MET A 242 17.73 4.46 -4.57
C MET A 242 17.37 5.85 -4.06
N GLU A 243 16.76 5.93 -2.88
CA GLU A 243 16.30 7.17 -2.25
C GLU A 243 16.58 7.11 -0.76
N GLU A 244 16.93 8.25 -0.18
CA GLU A 244 17.08 8.43 1.27
C GLU A 244 16.33 9.70 1.67
N GLU A 245 15.41 9.57 2.61
CA GLU A 245 14.64 10.68 3.18
C GLU A 245 14.79 10.67 4.71
N ARG A 246 15.22 11.81 5.27
CA ARG A 246 15.33 11.99 6.72
C ARG A 246 14.14 12.76 7.24
N HIS A 247 13.32 12.11 8.05
CA HIS A 247 12.23 12.76 8.76
C HIS A 247 12.72 13.31 10.09
N GLN A 248 12.37 14.57 10.36
CA GLN A 248 12.69 15.26 11.61
C GLN A 248 11.47 15.97 12.18
N GLY A 249 11.37 16.04 13.50
CA GLY A 249 10.30 16.73 14.21
C GLY A 249 9.41 15.82 15.03
N ARG A 250 8.16 15.64 14.65
CA ARG A 250 7.23 14.77 15.40
C ARG A 250 7.57 13.27 15.31
N TYR A 251 8.25 12.89 14.26
CA TYR A 251 8.72 11.55 13.98
C TYR A 251 10.11 11.65 13.38
N ASN A 252 11.07 10.99 14.00
CA ASN A 252 12.45 11.00 13.54
C ASN A 252 12.80 9.58 13.03
N ALA A 253 13.14 9.51 11.74
CA ALA A 253 13.53 8.28 11.10
C ALA A 253 14.29 8.55 9.80
N VAL A 254 15.07 7.60 9.37
CA VAL A 254 15.65 7.56 8.03
C VAL A 254 14.87 6.53 7.22
N ASN A 255 14.21 6.99 6.15
CA ASN A 255 13.52 6.14 5.21
C ASN A 255 14.39 5.94 3.97
N LEU A 256 14.61 4.69 3.62
CA LEU A 256 15.38 4.30 2.44
C LEU A 256 14.47 3.53 1.49
N VAL A 257 14.46 3.90 0.21
CA VAL A 257 13.91 3.05 -0.86
C VAL A 257 15.04 2.22 -1.42
N VAL A 258 14.91 0.91 -1.32
CA VAL A 258 15.95 -0.04 -1.69
C VAL A 258 15.47 -0.87 -2.86
N ARG A 259 16.28 -0.95 -3.92
CA ARG A 259 16.11 -1.87 -5.04
C ARG A 259 16.91 -3.14 -4.77
N ILE A 260 16.27 -4.29 -4.93
CA ILE A 260 16.92 -5.60 -4.79
C ILE A 260 16.61 -6.49 -5.99
N GLU A 261 17.49 -7.44 -6.28
CA GLU A 261 17.25 -8.55 -7.20
C GLU A 261 17.07 -9.83 -6.37
N PRO A 262 15.81 -10.27 -6.16
CA PRO A 262 15.53 -11.42 -5.30
C PRO A 262 16.05 -12.72 -5.92
N PRO A 263 16.53 -13.70 -5.11
CA PRO A 263 17.01 -14.99 -5.62
C PRO A 263 15.81 -15.86 -6.05
N LYS A 264 15.24 -15.59 -7.23
CA LYS A 264 14.02 -16.24 -7.74
C LYS A 264 14.04 -17.76 -7.62
N ALA A 265 15.15 -18.40 -7.97
CA ALA A 265 15.31 -19.86 -7.91
C ALA A 265 15.16 -20.43 -6.49
N GLU A 266 15.48 -19.66 -5.45
CA GLU A 266 15.28 -20.05 -4.05
C GLU A 266 13.84 -19.79 -3.60
N LEU A 267 13.27 -18.66 -4.04
CA LEU A 267 11.93 -18.22 -3.63
C LEU A 267 10.81 -19.09 -4.18
N ILE A 268 11.02 -19.81 -5.28
CA ILE A 268 10.01 -20.75 -5.83
C ILE A 268 10.06 -22.13 -5.15
N ARG A 269 11.07 -22.44 -4.33
CA ARG A 269 11.20 -23.73 -3.66
C ARG A 269 10.11 -23.94 -2.61
N GLY A 270 9.69 -25.19 -2.45
CA GLY A 270 8.66 -25.60 -1.50
C GLY A 270 7.23 -25.38 -2.03
N SER A 271 6.28 -26.03 -1.35
CA SER A 271 4.86 -25.96 -1.68
C SER A 271 4.24 -24.61 -1.37
N LEU A 272 3.14 -24.31 -2.04
CA LEU A 272 2.32 -23.15 -1.74
C LEU A 272 1.61 -23.31 -0.38
N PRO A 273 1.25 -22.23 0.31
CA PRO A 273 0.40 -22.31 1.51
C PRO A 273 -0.97 -22.91 1.21
N ALA A 274 -1.57 -23.62 2.17
CA ALA A 274 -2.90 -24.22 2.01
C ALA A 274 -3.98 -23.22 1.58
N SER A 275 -3.92 -21.98 2.11
CA SER A 275 -4.82 -20.89 1.70
C SER A 275 -4.68 -20.52 0.22
N MET A 276 -3.47 -20.61 -0.33
CA MET A 276 -3.22 -20.35 -1.75
C MET A 276 -3.80 -21.46 -2.63
N TYR A 277 -3.61 -22.72 -2.24
CA TYR A 277 -4.25 -23.83 -2.97
C TYR A 277 -5.78 -23.70 -2.96
N ALA A 278 -6.38 -23.29 -1.84
CA ALA A 278 -7.83 -23.07 -1.77
C ALA A 278 -8.29 -21.96 -2.74
N VAL A 279 -7.57 -20.83 -2.79
CA VAL A 279 -7.87 -19.75 -3.76
C VAL A 279 -7.73 -20.24 -5.19
N MET A 280 -6.67 -20.97 -5.52
CA MET A 280 -6.45 -21.49 -6.88
C MET A 280 -7.46 -22.57 -7.25
N ALA A 281 -7.85 -23.44 -6.32
CA ALA A 281 -8.89 -24.44 -6.53
C ALA A 281 -10.26 -23.81 -6.87
N ASN A 282 -10.62 -22.70 -6.24
CA ASN A 282 -11.82 -21.92 -6.58
C ASN A 282 -11.80 -21.35 -8.02
N ARG A 283 -10.62 -21.31 -8.64
CA ARG A 283 -10.38 -20.95 -10.05
C ARG A 283 -10.18 -22.18 -10.95
N GLY A 284 -10.48 -23.40 -10.47
CA GLY A 284 -10.33 -24.63 -11.25
C GLY A 284 -8.87 -25.09 -11.43
N VAL A 285 -7.92 -24.56 -10.67
CA VAL A 285 -6.49 -24.90 -10.79
C VAL A 285 -6.12 -26.00 -9.80
N ALA A 286 -5.64 -27.12 -10.30
CA ALA A 286 -5.15 -28.22 -9.45
C ALA A 286 -3.88 -27.84 -8.68
N PRO A 287 -3.61 -28.42 -7.49
CA PRO A 287 -2.45 -28.06 -6.67
C PRO A 287 -1.11 -28.13 -7.41
N SER A 288 -0.84 -29.23 -8.13
CA SER A 288 0.40 -29.38 -8.92
C SER A 288 0.54 -28.35 -10.05
N GLN A 289 -0.57 -27.88 -10.59
CA GLN A 289 -0.59 -26.81 -11.58
C GLN A 289 -0.38 -25.45 -10.92
N ALA A 290 -0.91 -25.25 -9.71
CA ALA A 290 -0.71 -24.01 -8.96
C ALA A 290 0.77 -23.76 -8.63
N ASP A 291 1.51 -24.81 -8.22
CA ASP A 291 2.97 -24.71 -7.97
C ASP A 291 3.73 -24.33 -9.25
N ARG A 292 3.43 -24.99 -10.38
CA ARG A 292 4.03 -24.63 -11.68
C ARG A 292 3.71 -23.21 -12.10
N ASN A 293 2.45 -22.83 -12.02
CA ASN A 293 2.00 -21.47 -12.37
C ASN A 293 2.69 -20.40 -11.52
N PHE A 294 2.92 -20.67 -10.24
CA PHE A 294 3.67 -19.75 -9.38
C PHE A 294 5.15 -19.66 -9.79
N ALA A 295 5.80 -20.78 -10.08
CA ALA A 295 7.17 -20.78 -10.53
C ALA A 295 7.34 -20.02 -11.87
N ASP A 296 6.47 -20.29 -12.84
CA ASP A 296 6.46 -19.59 -14.13
C ASP A 296 6.20 -18.07 -13.95
N PHE A 297 5.27 -17.72 -13.07
CA PHE A 297 4.98 -16.33 -12.71
C PHE A 297 6.21 -15.61 -12.14
N VAL A 298 6.95 -16.26 -11.24
CA VAL A 298 8.14 -15.65 -10.66
C VAL A 298 9.27 -15.55 -11.69
N HIS A 299 9.47 -16.58 -12.53
CA HIS A 299 10.52 -16.58 -13.54
C HIS A 299 10.29 -15.54 -14.64
N SER A 300 9.04 -15.36 -15.09
CA SER A 300 8.69 -14.43 -16.17
C SER A 300 8.49 -12.97 -15.72
N GLY A 301 8.49 -12.71 -14.41
CA GLY A 301 8.36 -11.36 -13.87
C GLY A 301 9.67 -10.56 -13.92
N GLU A 302 9.61 -9.31 -13.48
CA GLU A 302 10.74 -8.38 -13.44
C GLU A 302 11.91 -8.94 -12.60
N GLU A 303 13.15 -8.57 -12.93
CA GLU A 303 14.35 -9.01 -12.21
C GLU A 303 14.51 -8.29 -10.87
N ASP A 304 14.00 -7.08 -10.76
CA ASP A 304 14.14 -6.24 -9.58
C ASP A 304 12.80 -5.91 -8.92
N VAL A 305 12.86 -5.67 -7.61
CA VAL A 305 11.76 -5.15 -6.81
C VAL A 305 12.26 -4.07 -5.85
N TYR A 306 11.31 -3.27 -5.34
CA TYR A 306 11.60 -2.19 -4.42
C TYR A 306 10.90 -2.42 -3.10
N LEU A 307 11.58 -2.06 -2.01
CA LEU A 307 11.06 -2.10 -0.66
C LEU A 307 11.50 -0.87 0.14
N GLU A 308 10.80 -0.59 1.21
CA GLU A 308 11.12 0.50 2.13
C GLU A 308 11.89 -0.07 3.34
N VAL A 309 13.00 0.56 3.68
CA VAL A 309 13.73 0.31 4.95
C VAL A 309 13.62 1.56 5.80
N ILE A 310 13.04 1.44 6.99
CA ILE A 310 12.86 2.53 7.94
C ILE A 310 13.78 2.27 9.13
N VAL A 311 14.66 3.22 9.41
CA VAL A 311 15.60 3.15 10.55
C VAL A 311 15.23 4.22 11.55
N SER A 312 15.11 3.85 12.80
CA SER A 312 14.87 4.77 13.93
C SER A 312 15.46 4.19 15.21
N ASN A 313 15.71 5.05 16.20
CA ASN A 313 16.06 4.56 17.53
C ASN A 313 14.84 3.93 18.23
N TYR A 314 15.08 3.29 19.37
CA TYR A 314 14.02 2.58 20.09
C TYR A 314 12.88 3.51 20.54
N GLN A 315 13.20 4.70 21.06
CA GLN A 315 12.17 5.64 21.50
C GLN A 315 11.27 6.09 20.34
N GLU A 316 11.82 6.44 19.19
CA GLU A 316 11.05 6.82 18.00
C GLU A 316 10.24 5.65 17.45
N MET A 317 10.76 4.42 17.52
CA MET A 317 9.99 3.22 17.20
C MET A 317 8.78 3.08 18.11
N LEU A 318 8.95 3.26 19.42
CA LEU A 318 7.88 3.20 20.41
C LEU A 318 6.83 4.30 20.14
N GLU A 319 7.26 5.56 19.90
CA GLU A 319 6.39 6.67 19.53
C GLU A 319 5.58 6.38 18.25
N SER A 320 6.15 5.67 17.28
CA SER A 320 5.47 5.33 16.04
C SER A 320 4.46 4.18 16.17
N GLU A 321 4.57 3.36 17.20
CA GLU A 321 3.68 2.21 17.43
C GLU A 321 2.64 2.47 18.52
N ILE A 322 2.98 3.17 19.59
CA ILE A 322 2.11 3.42 20.74
C ILE A 322 2.13 4.87 21.27
N GLY A 323 2.75 5.81 20.54
CA GLY A 323 2.88 7.19 20.99
C GLY A 323 2.23 8.23 20.08
N ARG A 324 2.67 9.47 20.24
CA ARG A 324 2.15 10.67 19.53
C ARG A 324 2.16 10.58 18.00
N CYS A 325 2.98 9.68 17.44
CA CYS A 325 3.17 9.48 16.01
C CYS A 325 2.59 8.15 15.52
N MET A 326 1.66 7.56 16.29
CA MET A 326 1.09 6.26 15.97
C MET A 326 0.61 6.19 14.52
N HIS A 327 1.04 5.15 13.82
CA HIS A 327 0.79 5.00 12.38
C HIS A 327 -0.70 4.99 12.05
N GLU A 328 -1.52 4.36 12.90
CA GLU A 328 -2.97 4.26 12.73
C GLU A 328 -3.65 5.62 12.77
N ASP A 329 -3.28 6.48 13.73
CA ASP A 329 -3.83 7.83 13.85
C ASP A 329 -3.44 8.71 12.67
N ARG A 330 -2.20 8.58 12.18
CA ARG A 330 -1.76 9.25 10.94
C ARG A 330 -2.61 8.81 9.74
N MET A 331 -2.92 7.52 9.63
CA MET A 331 -3.78 7.01 8.55
C MET A 331 -5.20 7.58 8.63
N ILE A 332 -5.78 7.65 9.83
CA ILE A 332 -7.12 8.23 10.05
C ILE A 332 -7.10 9.71 9.69
N ALA A 333 -6.13 10.46 10.19
CA ALA A 333 -5.97 11.87 9.86
C ALA A 333 -5.81 12.12 8.36
N GLN A 334 -5.07 11.26 7.67
CA GLN A 334 -4.92 11.33 6.22
C GLN A 334 -6.24 11.10 5.47
N ARG A 335 -7.07 10.14 5.92
CA ARG A 335 -8.40 9.88 5.34
C ARG A 335 -9.32 11.08 5.51
N LEU A 336 -9.28 11.73 6.67
CA LEU A 336 -10.10 12.92 6.96
C LEU A 336 -9.68 14.15 6.15
N ARG A 337 -8.41 14.23 5.73
CA ARG A 337 -7.84 15.35 4.95
C ARG A 337 -7.95 15.18 3.43
N GLN A 338 -8.71 14.21 2.96
CA GLN A 338 -8.90 14.04 1.51
C GLN A 338 -9.53 15.30 0.91
N GLN A 339 -8.83 15.93 -0.04
CA GLN A 339 -9.22 17.22 -0.60
C GLN A 339 -10.38 17.08 -1.58
N TYR A 340 -10.38 16.03 -2.40
CA TYR A 340 -11.41 15.79 -3.39
C TYR A 340 -12.32 14.63 -2.99
N ARG A 341 -13.63 14.91 -2.89
CA ARG A 341 -14.68 13.98 -2.46
C ARG A 341 -15.83 13.87 -3.48
N GLY A 342 -15.61 14.27 -4.72
CA GLY A 342 -16.60 14.18 -5.80
C GLY A 342 -16.98 12.73 -6.13
N HIS A 343 -17.92 12.58 -7.06
CA HIS A 343 -18.42 11.27 -7.49
C HIS A 343 -17.30 10.40 -8.10
N LEU A 344 -16.37 11.00 -8.87
CA LEU A 344 -15.21 10.29 -9.41
C LEU A 344 -14.35 9.65 -8.31
N ALA A 345 -14.11 10.38 -7.20
CA ALA A 345 -13.34 9.85 -6.08
C ALA A 345 -14.01 8.61 -5.47
N LYS A 346 -15.32 8.68 -5.23
CA LYS A 346 -16.09 7.53 -4.70
C LYS A 346 -16.07 6.35 -5.65
N ASN A 347 -16.23 6.59 -6.95
CA ASN A 347 -16.19 5.54 -7.97
C ASN A 347 -14.81 4.85 -8.04
N VAL A 348 -13.72 5.64 -7.98
CA VAL A 348 -12.35 5.09 -7.92
C VAL A 348 -12.13 4.24 -6.68
N GLU A 349 -12.52 4.73 -5.50
CA GLU A 349 -12.42 3.97 -4.24
C GLU A 349 -13.17 2.65 -4.33
N TYR A 350 -14.38 2.69 -4.87
CA TYR A 350 -15.21 1.52 -5.05
C TYR A 350 -14.60 0.53 -6.04
N LEU A 351 -14.22 0.98 -7.24
CA LEU A 351 -13.63 0.14 -8.28
C LEU A 351 -12.34 -0.53 -7.80
N MET A 352 -11.44 0.21 -7.16
CA MET A 352 -10.21 -0.35 -6.62
C MET A 352 -10.48 -1.39 -5.53
N ARG A 353 -11.41 -1.10 -4.63
CA ARG A 353 -11.84 -2.05 -3.60
C ARG A 353 -12.46 -3.30 -4.23
N TYR A 354 -13.34 -3.14 -5.18
CA TYR A 354 -14.00 -4.23 -5.89
C TYR A 354 -13.00 -5.15 -6.57
N LEU A 355 -12.09 -4.61 -7.38
CA LEU A 355 -11.06 -5.38 -8.09
C LEU A 355 -10.19 -6.21 -7.13
N PHE A 356 -9.69 -5.58 -6.08
CA PHE A 356 -8.79 -6.26 -5.14
C PHE A 356 -9.54 -7.26 -4.22
N LEU A 357 -10.78 -6.97 -3.80
CA LEU A 357 -11.58 -7.89 -3.00
C LEU A 357 -12.15 -9.04 -3.84
N PHE A 358 -12.36 -8.84 -5.14
CA PHE A 358 -12.74 -9.93 -6.05
C PHE A 358 -11.77 -11.11 -5.93
N THR A 359 -10.48 -10.86 -5.76
CA THR A 359 -9.46 -11.90 -5.62
C THR A 359 -9.65 -12.82 -4.41
N LEU A 360 -10.40 -12.36 -3.40
CA LEU A 360 -10.75 -13.13 -2.19
C LEU A 360 -12.11 -13.82 -2.30
N SER A 361 -12.87 -13.57 -3.36
CA SER A 361 -14.19 -14.16 -3.59
C SER A 361 -14.08 -15.54 -4.23
N ASN A 362 -15.16 -16.32 -4.14
CA ASN A 362 -15.28 -17.62 -4.84
C ASN A 362 -15.74 -17.46 -6.30
N GLN A 363 -15.94 -16.24 -6.81
CA GLN A 363 -16.37 -16.00 -8.19
C GLN A 363 -15.22 -16.24 -9.16
N GLY A 364 -15.44 -17.00 -10.23
CA GLY A 364 -14.42 -17.32 -11.24
C GLY A 364 -14.23 -16.21 -12.27
N GLU A 365 -15.27 -15.49 -12.64
CA GLU A 365 -15.22 -14.48 -13.70
C GLU A 365 -15.55 -13.08 -13.20
N LEU A 366 -14.79 -12.12 -13.67
CA LEU A 366 -15.07 -10.70 -13.55
C LEU A 366 -15.87 -10.28 -14.80
N LYS A 367 -17.22 -10.42 -14.75
CA LYS A 367 -18.06 -10.22 -15.95
C LYS A 367 -18.23 -8.76 -16.32
N ASP A 368 -18.72 -7.96 -15.36
CA ASP A 368 -18.95 -6.54 -15.52
C ASP A 368 -18.54 -5.80 -14.25
N LEU A 369 -18.01 -4.60 -14.41
CA LEU A 369 -17.80 -3.74 -13.29
C LEU A 369 -19.12 -3.07 -12.91
N PRO A 370 -19.53 -3.14 -11.64
CA PRO A 370 -20.82 -2.64 -11.20
C PRO A 370 -20.91 -1.10 -11.24
N VAL A 371 -19.76 -0.43 -11.33
CA VAL A 371 -19.65 1.03 -11.30
C VAL A 371 -18.79 1.48 -12.48
N LYS A 372 -19.30 2.41 -13.29
CA LYS A 372 -18.51 3.15 -14.28
C LYS A 372 -17.87 4.36 -13.63
N LEU A 373 -16.65 4.68 -14.00
CA LEU A 373 -15.89 5.75 -13.36
C LEU A 373 -16.61 7.10 -13.42
N TRP A 374 -17.27 7.41 -14.51
CA TRP A 374 -17.87 8.72 -14.81
C TRP A 374 -19.34 8.87 -14.44
N ASP A 375 -20.05 7.79 -14.09
CA ASP A 375 -21.46 7.86 -13.74
C ASP A 375 -21.63 8.33 -12.28
N ARG A 376 -22.80 8.92 -12.00
CA ARG A 376 -23.15 9.37 -10.64
C ARG A 376 -24.04 8.35 -9.97
N TYR A 377 -23.65 7.90 -8.79
CA TYR A 377 -24.37 6.92 -8.00
C TYR A 377 -24.71 7.48 -6.61
N LEU A 378 -25.89 7.16 -6.11
CA LEU A 378 -26.23 7.37 -4.70
C LEU A 378 -25.53 6.31 -3.82
N PRO A 379 -25.34 6.60 -2.50
CA PRO A 379 -24.77 5.61 -1.58
C PRO A 379 -25.50 4.27 -1.60
N ASP A 380 -26.82 4.27 -1.66
CA ASP A 380 -27.68 3.06 -1.67
C ASP A 380 -27.36 2.11 -2.84
N TYR A 381 -26.89 2.66 -3.97
CA TYR A 381 -26.45 1.84 -5.10
C TYR A 381 -25.24 0.98 -4.73
N PHE A 382 -24.25 1.57 -4.05
CA PHE A 382 -23.06 0.82 -3.61
C PHE A 382 -23.41 -0.25 -2.59
N ASP A 383 -24.34 0.05 -1.70
CA ASP A 383 -24.83 -0.91 -0.69
C ASP A 383 -25.57 -2.07 -1.38
N GLY A 384 -26.40 -1.80 -2.37
CA GLY A 384 -27.05 -2.82 -3.18
C GLY A 384 -26.08 -3.74 -3.93
N VAL A 385 -24.98 -3.19 -4.44
CA VAL A 385 -23.91 -4.01 -5.08
C VAL A 385 -23.21 -4.88 -4.04
N ILE A 386 -22.93 -4.37 -2.84
CA ILE A 386 -22.33 -5.13 -1.74
C ILE A 386 -23.28 -6.27 -1.32
N ALA A 387 -24.57 -5.96 -1.17
CA ALA A 387 -25.60 -6.97 -0.86
C ALA A 387 -25.64 -8.09 -1.91
N GLY A 388 -25.56 -7.73 -3.19
CA GLY A 388 -25.48 -8.70 -4.28
C GLY A 388 -24.24 -9.60 -4.22
N LEU A 389 -23.08 -9.05 -3.85
CA LEU A 389 -21.85 -9.83 -3.64
C LEU A 389 -21.99 -10.86 -2.52
N PHE A 390 -22.73 -10.54 -1.47
CA PHE A 390 -23.00 -11.44 -0.34
C PHE A 390 -24.27 -12.24 -0.49
N GLN A 391 -24.98 -12.14 -1.63
CA GLN A 391 -26.25 -12.82 -1.90
C GLN A 391 -27.34 -12.51 -0.85
N ILE A 392 -27.37 -11.27 -0.35
CA ILE A 392 -28.41 -10.79 0.58
C ILE A 392 -29.71 -10.60 -0.23
N PRO A 393 -30.85 -11.15 0.22
CA PRO A 393 -32.12 -10.99 -0.49
C PRO A 393 -32.52 -9.52 -0.65
N PRO A 394 -33.13 -9.15 -1.79
CA PRO A 394 -33.67 -7.79 -1.96
C PRO A 394 -34.76 -7.53 -0.93
N GLY A 395 -34.65 -6.44 -0.17
CA GLY A 395 -35.62 -6.01 0.82
C GLY A 395 -35.19 -6.12 2.27
N ASP A 396 -34.02 -6.72 2.56
CA ASP A 396 -33.45 -6.82 3.90
C ASP A 396 -32.37 -5.74 4.15
N PHE A 397 -32.31 -4.70 3.28
CA PHE A 397 -31.26 -3.65 3.32
C PHE A 397 -31.88 -2.27 3.44
#